data_042bdc21cd8c7029c5668682709f9b6b
#
_entry.id   042bdc21cd8c7029c5668682709f9b6b
#
_cell.length_a   1.000
_cell.length_b   1.000
_cell.length_c   1.000
_cell.angle_alpha   90.00
_cell.angle_beta   90.00
_cell.angle_gamma   90.00
#
_symmetry.space_group_name_H-M   'P 1'
#
loop_
_entity.id
_entity.type
_entity.pdbx_description
1 polymer ?
#
loop_
_entity_poly.entity_id
_entity_poly.type
_entity_poly.pdbx_seq_one_letter_code
_entity_poly.pdbx_strand_id
1 'polypeptide(L)'
;MLKMNDPVHWYFENNVPDHLKRNVRFVKGVIIMTKTEMVKEILQAGSACQELKDAAQDYLDAVGTADEHDKAEKLVAECEADVMKCADVIAFMKTDAAKEHLGAEAAAGILAHEEELLAKGIEYCDCPGCTAGKRVMDNKALFLA
;
A
#
# COMPACT_ATOMS: atom_id res chain seq x y z
N MET A 1 -9.89 18.28 21.63
CA MET A 1 -11.30 17.95 21.40
C MET A 1 -11.76 18.70 20.15
N LEU A 2 -11.98 18.02 19.04
CA LEU A 2 -12.51 18.63 17.81
C LEU A 2 -13.94 19.09 18.09
N LYS A 3 -14.22 20.35 17.78
CA LYS A 3 -15.58 20.90 17.92
C LYS A 3 -16.46 20.23 16.87
N MET A 4 -17.68 19.87 17.22
CA MET A 4 -18.67 19.20 16.35
C MET A 4 -19.00 19.95 15.02
N ASN A 5 -18.40 21.10 14.78
CA ASN A 5 -18.58 21.94 13.57
C ASN A 5 -17.32 22.04 12.69
N ASP A 6 -16.36 21.13 12.83
CA ASP A 6 -15.20 21.10 11.94
C ASP A 6 -15.60 20.49 10.58
N PRO A 7 -15.30 21.17 9.45
CA PRO A 7 -15.60 20.65 8.10
C PRO A 7 -15.07 19.24 7.83
N VAL A 8 -13.92 18.91 8.40
CA VAL A 8 -13.29 17.57 8.26
C VAL A 8 -14.10 16.51 9.01
N HIS A 9 -14.61 16.85 10.21
CA HIS A 9 -15.45 15.95 10.98
C HIS A 9 -16.79 15.69 10.28
N TRP A 10 -17.43 16.74 9.74
CA TRP A 10 -18.67 16.60 8.97
C TRP A 10 -18.49 15.75 7.71
N TYR A 11 -17.40 15.96 6.95
CA TYR A 11 -17.10 15.19 5.73
C TYR A 11 -16.91 13.70 6.07
N PHE A 12 -16.17 13.40 7.13
CA PHE A 12 -15.92 12.04 7.57
C PHE A 12 -17.21 11.32 7.99
N GLU A 13 -18.06 11.96 8.80
CA GLU A 13 -19.34 11.40 9.24
C GLU A 13 -20.29 11.09 8.08
N ASN A 14 -20.27 11.89 7.02
CA ASN A 14 -21.24 11.78 5.94
C ASN A 14 -20.75 11.04 4.68
N ASN A 15 -19.42 10.91 4.49
CA ASN A 15 -18.85 10.34 3.26
C ASN A 15 -18.00 9.09 3.48
N VAL A 16 -17.73 8.71 4.73
CA VAL A 16 -16.95 7.51 5.03
C VAL A 16 -17.86 6.38 5.50
N PRO A 17 -17.79 5.19 4.88
CA PRO A 17 -18.58 4.03 5.31
C PRO A 17 -18.34 3.65 6.78
N ASP A 18 -19.39 3.19 7.46
CA ASP A 18 -19.32 2.88 8.90
C ASP A 18 -18.27 1.83 9.28
N HIS A 19 -17.96 0.89 8.38
CA HIS A 19 -16.93 -0.10 8.62
C HIS A 19 -15.51 0.50 8.62
N LEU A 20 -15.31 1.63 7.92
CA LEU A 20 -14.05 2.37 7.91
C LEU A 20 -13.94 3.31 9.11
N LYS A 21 -15.07 3.86 9.59
CA LYS A 21 -15.08 4.78 10.74
C LYS A 21 -14.56 4.13 12.03
N ARG A 22 -14.75 2.83 12.20
CA ARG A 22 -14.34 2.09 13.41
C ARG A 22 -12.84 1.90 13.54
N ASN A 23 -12.09 1.97 12.44
CA ASN A 23 -10.66 1.64 12.38
C ASN A 23 -9.76 2.85 12.13
N VAL A 24 -10.32 4.05 12.09
CA VAL A 24 -9.59 5.30 11.85
C VAL A 24 -9.52 6.12 13.13
N ARG A 25 -8.32 6.53 13.52
CA ARG A 25 -8.12 7.46 14.63
C ARG A 25 -7.88 8.87 14.10
N PHE A 26 -8.64 9.82 14.60
CA PHE A 26 -8.36 11.24 14.40
C PHE A 26 -7.37 11.72 15.47
N VAL A 27 -6.22 12.20 15.01
CA VAL A 27 -5.26 12.91 15.86
C VAL A 27 -4.99 14.26 15.22
N LYS A 28 -5.33 15.33 15.92
CA LYS A 28 -5.12 16.73 15.47
C LYS A 28 -5.69 17.03 14.07
N GLY A 29 -6.87 16.46 13.73
CA GLY A 29 -7.53 16.69 12.44
C GLY A 29 -6.96 15.89 11.26
N VAL A 30 -6.03 14.97 11.49
CA VAL A 30 -5.45 14.08 10.48
C VAL A 30 -6.08 12.69 10.61
N ILE A 31 -6.48 12.11 9.47
CA ILE A 31 -6.94 10.72 9.41
C ILE A 31 -5.72 9.81 9.50
N ILE A 32 -5.62 9.06 10.59
CA ILE A 32 -4.56 8.05 10.77
C ILE A 32 -5.15 6.67 10.51
N MET A 33 -4.64 6.00 9.50
CA MET A 33 -4.97 4.60 9.24
C MET A 33 -4.34 3.71 10.31
N THR A 34 -5.10 2.72 10.76
CA THR A 34 -4.58 1.67 11.64
C THR A 34 -3.68 0.69 10.85
N LYS A 35 -2.83 -0.06 11.54
CA LYS A 35 -2.04 -1.16 10.94
C LYS A 35 -2.94 -2.10 10.12
N THR A 36 -4.06 -2.50 10.68
CA THR A 36 -5.03 -3.41 10.05
C THR A 36 -5.60 -2.84 8.75
N GLU A 37 -5.93 -1.54 8.70
CA GLU A 37 -6.41 -0.90 7.48
C GLU A 37 -5.33 -0.85 6.39
N MET A 38 -4.09 -0.51 6.74
CA MET A 38 -2.96 -0.51 5.80
C MET A 38 -2.76 -1.89 5.17
N VAL A 39 -2.86 -2.95 5.97
CA VAL A 39 -2.68 -4.33 5.49
C VAL A 39 -3.86 -4.78 4.63
N LYS A 40 -5.09 -4.39 4.95
CA LYS A 40 -6.27 -4.67 4.12
C LYS A 40 -6.18 -4.05 2.73
N GLU A 41 -5.54 -2.88 2.59
CA GLU A 41 -5.30 -2.29 1.27
C GLU A 41 -4.45 -3.20 0.36
N ILE A 42 -3.47 -3.91 0.93
CA ILE A 42 -2.67 -4.90 0.18
C ILE A 42 -3.57 -6.01 -0.39
N LEU A 43 -4.48 -6.55 0.44
CA LEU A 43 -5.41 -7.61 0.00
C LEU A 43 -6.35 -7.14 -1.10
N GLN A 44 -6.73 -5.86 -1.11
CA GLN A 44 -7.64 -5.27 -2.09
C GLN A 44 -6.92 -4.84 -3.38
N ALA A 45 -5.59 -4.71 -3.35
CA ALA A 45 -4.81 -4.26 -4.48
C ALA A 45 -4.70 -5.36 -5.55
N GLY A 46 -5.27 -5.12 -6.74
CA GLY A 46 -5.24 -6.07 -7.84
C GLY A 46 -3.84 -6.36 -8.39
N SER A 47 -2.92 -5.42 -8.26
CA SER A 47 -1.51 -5.54 -8.71
C SER A 47 -0.56 -6.10 -7.67
N ALA A 48 -1.00 -6.37 -6.43
CA ALA A 48 -0.17 -7.04 -5.42
C ALA A 48 0.01 -8.52 -5.78
N CYS A 49 1.26 -9.02 -5.65
CA CYS A 49 1.53 -10.43 -5.87
C CYS A 49 0.90 -11.32 -4.80
N GLN A 50 0.84 -12.62 -5.06
CA GLN A 50 0.19 -13.55 -4.13
C GLN A 50 0.98 -13.69 -2.83
N GLU A 51 2.30 -13.69 -2.90
CA GLU A 51 3.20 -13.79 -1.75
C GLU A 51 2.97 -12.62 -0.77
N LEU A 52 2.84 -11.41 -1.28
CA LEU A 52 2.54 -10.23 -0.47
C LEU A 52 1.14 -10.31 0.15
N LYS A 53 0.14 -10.80 -0.58
CA LYS A 53 -1.21 -11.02 -0.06
C LYS A 53 -1.24 -12.09 1.02
N ASP A 54 -0.50 -13.17 0.84
CA ASP A 54 -0.39 -14.25 1.84
C ASP A 54 0.27 -13.73 3.14
N ALA A 55 1.35 -12.96 3.03
CA ALA A 55 1.98 -12.32 4.18
C ALA A 55 1.04 -11.32 4.89
N ALA A 56 0.25 -10.57 4.13
CA ALA A 56 -0.76 -9.66 4.65
C ALA A 56 -1.86 -10.40 5.40
N GLN A 57 -2.38 -11.49 4.85
CA GLN A 57 -3.41 -12.31 5.51
C GLN A 57 -2.86 -12.97 6.78
N ASP A 58 -1.66 -13.55 6.71
CA ASP A 58 -0.98 -14.14 7.87
C ASP A 58 -0.83 -13.14 9.03
N TYR A 59 -0.47 -11.88 8.71
CA TYR A 59 -0.40 -10.83 9.72
C TYR A 59 -1.78 -10.54 10.33
N LEU A 60 -2.83 -10.39 9.52
CA LEU A 60 -4.18 -10.12 10.03
C LEU A 60 -4.70 -11.23 10.95
N ASP A 61 -4.39 -12.48 10.61
CA ASP A 61 -4.80 -13.65 11.41
C ASP A 61 -4.03 -13.73 12.75
N ALA A 62 -2.82 -13.16 12.80
CA ALA A 62 -1.98 -13.15 13.99
C ALA A 62 -2.21 -11.95 14.92
N VAL A 63 -2.98 -10.94 14.50
CA VAL A 63 -3.24 -9.72 15.31
C VAL A 63 -3.83 -10.09 16.66
N GLY A 64 -3.22 -9.59 17.73
CA GLY A 64 -3.60 -9.88 19.13
C GLY A 64 -3.08 -11.21 19.67
N THR A 65 -2.29 -11.95 18.91
CA THR A 65 -1.64 -13.20 19.35
C THR A 65 -0.14 -12.98 19.62
N ALA A 66 0.52 -13.99 20.19
CA ALA A 66 1.97 -13.96 20.41
C ALA A 66 2.77 -13.91 19.09
N ASP A 67 2.18 -14.33 17.98
CA ASP A 67 2.83 -14.41 16.67
C ASP A 67 2.73 -13.10 15.88
N GLU A 68 1.99 -12.10 16.39
CA GLU A 68 1.76 -10.82 15.65
C GLU A 68 3.08 -10.16 15.23
N HIS A 69 4.06 -10.11 16.12
CA HIS A 69 5.35 -9.47 15.85
C HIS A 69 6.13 -10.19 14.74
N ASP A 70 6.22 -11.51 14.81
CA ASP A 70 6.92 -12.32 13.80
C ASP A 70 6.26 -12.20 12.42
N LYS A 71 4.93 -12.14 12.39
CA LYS A 71 4.17 -11.93 11.15
C LYS A 71 4.30 -10.50 10.62
N ALA A 72 4.42 -9.51 11.50
CA ALA A 72 4.71 -8.14 11.12
C ALA A 72 6.10 -8.01 10.47
N GLU A 73 7.13 -8.65 11.04
CA GLU A 73 8.48 -8.68 10.44
C GLU A 73 8.48 -9.28 9.04
N LYS A 74 7.78 -10.41 8.86
CA LYS A 74 7.65 -11.06 7.54
C LYS A 74 6.92 -10.19 6.54
N LEU A 75 5.82 -9.56 6.94
CA LEU A 75 5.05 -8.66 6.08
C LEU A 75 5.91 -7.45 5.64
N VAL A 76 6.63 -6.83 6.56
CA VAL A 76 7.50 -5.69 6.22
C VAL A 76 8.60 -6.11 5.25
N ALA A 77 9.23 -7.27 5.49
CA ALA A 77 10.26 -7.80 4.59
C ALA A 77 9.71 -8.08 3.19
N GLU A 78 8.51 -8.64 3.09
CA GLU A 78 7.85 -8.90 1.81
C GLU A 78 7.50 -7.59 1.08
N CYS A 79 6.99 -6.58 1.80
CA CYS A 79 6.77 -5.26 1.21
C CYS A 79 8.07 -4.65 0.67
N GLU A 80 9.18 -4.75 1.41
CA GLU A 80 10.49 -4.26 0.98
C GLU A 80 11.03 -4.99 -0.26
N ALA A 81 10.68 -6.27 -0.42
CA ALA A 81 11.07 -7.07 -1.60
C ALA A 81 10.21 -6.77 -2.83
N ASP A 82 8.92 -6.54 -2.65
CA ASP A 82 7.94 -6.46 -3.76
C ASP A 82 7.64 -5.04 -4.24
N VAL A 83 7.79 -4.02 -3.38
CA VAL A 83 7.57 -2.63 -3.79
C VAL A 83 8.67 -2.18 -4.74
N MET A 84 8.30 -1.91 -5.98
CA MET A 84 9.25 -1.58 -7.05
C MET A 84 9.53 -0.08 -7.16
N LYS A 85 10.76 0.26 -7.48
CA LYS A 85 11.12 1.61 -7.91
C LYS A 85 10.77 1.81 -9.38
N CYS A 86 10.39 3.03 -9.75
CA CYS A 86 10.10 3.38 -11.15
C CYS A 86 11.25 2.99 -12.09
N ALA A 87 12.51 3.18 -11.68
CA ALA A 87 13.67 2.81 -12.47
C ALA A 87 13.73 1.30 -12.79
N ASP A 88 13.38 0.45 -11.83
CA ASP A 88 13.38 -1.01 -12.00
C ASP A 88 12.21 -1.45 -12.92
N VAL A 89 11.03 -0.86 -12.74
CA VAL A 89 9.88 -1.11 -13.62
C VAL A 89 10.21 -0.69 -15.06
N ILE A 90 10.80 0.48 -15.25
CA ILE A 90 11.24 0.98 -16.56
C ILE A 90 12.21 -0.01 -17.22
N ALA A 91 13.21 -0.48 -16.46
CA ALA A 91 14.19 -1.45 -16.97
C ALA A 91 13.50 -2.75 -17.41
N PHE A 92 12.56 -3.28 -16.60
CA PHE A 92 11.81 -4.49 -16.93
C PHE A 92 10.89 -4.29 -18.14
N MET A 93 10.16 -3.19 -18.22
CA MET A 93 9.22 -2.93 -19.34
C MET A 93 9.90 -2.81 -20.71
N LYS A 94 11.22 -2.54 -20.74
CA LYS A 94 12.02 -2.51 -21.97
C LYS A 94 12.42 -3.89 -22.48
N THR A 95 12.22 -4.95 -21.67
CA THR A 95 12.58 -6.32 -22.05
C THR A 95 11.53 -6.98 -22.94
N ASP A 96 11.96 -7.98 -23.71
CA ASP A 96 11.03 -8.82 -24.48
C ASP A 96 10.13 -9.66 -23.58
N ALA A 97 10.62 -10.09 -22.42
CA ALA A 97 9.83 -10.83 -21.44
C ALA A 97 8.60 -10.02 -20.97
N ALA A 98 8.73 -8.72 -20.72
CA ALA A 98 7.60 -7.88 -20.38
C ALA A 98 6.56 -7.81 -21.49
N LYS A 99 7.01 -7.71 -22.75
CA LYS A 99 6.12 -7.68 -23.91
C LYS A 99 5.41 -9.02 -24.13
N GLU A 100 6.09 -10.12 -23.86
CA GLU A 100 5.51 -11.46 -23.97
C GLU A 100 4.45 -11.71 -22.89
N HIS A 101 4.69 -11.26 -21.66
CA HIS A 101 3.76 -11.45 -20.53
C HIS A 101 2.57 -10.51 -20.52
N LEU A 102 2.79 -9.25 -20.86
CA LEU A 102 1.79 -8.18 -20.72
C LEU A 102 1.18 -7.74 -22.06
N GLY A 103 1.84 -8.08 -23.17
CA GLY A 103 1.58 -7.51 -24.48
C GLY A 103 2.36 -6.22 -24.71
N ALA A 104 2.74 -5.97 -25.96
CA ALA A 104 3.58 -4.82 -26.33
C ALA A 104 2.94 -3.47 -25.99
N GLU A 105 1.63 -3.33 -26.18
CA GLU A 105 0.88 -2.10 -25.92
C GLU A 105 0.81 -1.81 -24.40
N ALA A 106 0.49 -2.82 -23.59
CA ALA A 106 0.44 -2.66 -22.13
C ALA A 106 1.82 -2.34 -21.55
N ALA A 107 2.87 -3.04 -22.00
CA ALA A 107 4.25 -2.77 -21.58
C ALA A 107 4.69 -1.34 -21.94
N ALA A 108 4.34 -0.86 -23.15
CA ALA A 108 4.64 0.51 -23.56
C ALA A 108 3.87 1.55 -22.74
N GLY A 109 2.62 1.28 -22.40
CA GLY A 109 1.80 2.17 -21.55
C GLY A 109 2.35 2.30 -20.14
N ILE A 110 2.74 1.18 -19.52
CA ILE A 110 3.36 1.17 -18.18
C ILE A 110 4.71 1.90 -18.24
N LEU A 111 5.53 1.62 -19.24
CA LEU A 111 6.82 2.29 -19.44
C LEU A 111 6.68 3.80 -19.47
N ALA A 112 5.77 4.31 -20.30
CA ALA A 112 5.53 5.75 -20.42
C ALA A 112 5.06 6.38 -19.11
N HIS A 113 4.18 5.70 -18.36
CA HIS A 113 3.71 6.15 -17.07
C HIS A 113 4.84 6.22 -16.02
N GLU A 114 5.65 5.18 -15.92
CA GLU A 114 6.75 5.14 -14.96
C GLU A 114 7.85 6.19 -15.30
N GLU A 115 8.12 6.42 -16.57
CA GLU A 115 9.02 7.50 -17.02
C GLU A 115 8.47 8.89 -16.65
N GLU A 116 7.16 9.10 -16.74
CA GLU A 116 6.52 10.33 -16.29
C GLU A 116 6.61 10.52 -14.76
N LEU A 117 6.38 9.46 -13.97
CA LEU A 117 6.55 9.50 -12.51
C LEU A 117 7.98 9.87 -12.12
N LEU A 118 8.95 9.23 -12.75
CA LEU A 118 10.37 9.49 -12.48
C LEU A 118 10.77 10.94 -12.87
N ALA A 119 10.23 11.46 -13.97
CA ALA A 119 10.44 12.85 -14.38
C ALA A 119 9.85 13.87 -13.38
N LYS A 120 8.81 13.50 -12.65
CA LYS A 120 8.21 14.28 -11.56
C LYS A 120 8.94 14.13 -10.22
N GLY A 121 10.01 13.36 -10.16
CA GLY A 121 10.76 13.08 -8.94
C GLY A 121 10.15 12.02 -8.04
N ILE A 122 9.20 11.23 -8.55
CA ILE A 122 8.59 10.11 -7.82
C ILE A 122 9.48 8.88 -8.02
N GLU A 123 9.98 8.33 -6.92
CA GLU A 123 10.94 7.23 -6.95
C GLU A 123 10.28 5.86 -7.10
N TYR A 124 9.10 5.67 -6.51
CA TYR A 124 8.41 4.37 -6.44
C TYR A 124 7.20 4.31 -7.37
N CYS A 125 6.96 3.11 -7.94
CA CYS A 125 5.77 2.80 -8.70
C CYS A 125 4.50 3.13 -7.91
N ASP A 126 3.52 3.72 -8.55
CA ASP A 126 2.25 4.16 -7.94
C ASP A 126 1.08 3.19 -8.17
N CYS A 127 1.34 1.99 -8.68
CA CYS A 127 0.29 0.99 -8.81
C CYS A 127 -0.32 0.65 -7.43
N PRO A 128 -1.56 0.15 -7.37
CA PRO A 128 -2.23 -0.13 -6.08
C PRO A 128 -1.41 -1.01 -5.15
N GLY A 129 -0.76 -2.06 -5.65
CA GLY A 129 0.06 -2.96 -4.87
C GLY A 129 1.31 -2.29 -4.27
N CYS A 130 2.07 -1.56 -5.09
CA CYS A 130 3.25 -0.81 -4.62
C CYS A 130 2.86 0.31 -3.66
N THR A 131 1.76 1.02 -3.91
CA THR A 131 1.26 2.07 -3.02
C THR A 131 0.89 1.51 -1.65
N ALA A 132 0.16 0.40 -1.59
CA ALA A 132 -0.23 -0.25 -0.35
C ALA A 132 0.98 -0.82 0.41
N GLY A 133 1.90 -1.50 -0.27
CA GLY A 133 3.13 -2.02 0.32
C GLY A 133 4.06 -0.90 0.83
N LYS A 134 4.22 0.17 0.06
CA LYS A 134 5.00 1.35 0.46
C LYS A 134 4.45 2.00 1.74
N ARG A 135 3.15 2.03 1.91
CA ARG A 135 2.52 2.55 3.14
C ARG A 135 2.90 1.75 4.37
N VAL A 136 2.96 0.41 4.26
CA VAL A 136 3.46 -0.46 5.33
C VAL A 136 4.94 -0.18 5.60
N MET A 137 5.78 -0.07 4.56
CA MET A 137 7.20 0.26 4.69
C MET A 137 7.43 1.59 5.39
N ASP A 138 6.71 2.63 5.02
CA ASP A 138 6.82 3.97 5.61
C ASP A 138 6.38 4.01 7.09
N ASN A 139 5.57 3.04 7.51
CA ASN A 139 5.09 2.87 8.88
C ASN A 139 5.70 1.65 9.59
N LYS A 140 6.83 1.11 9.09
CA LYS A 140 7.40 -0.12 9.65
C LYS A 140 7.72 -0.03 11.14
N ALA A 141 8.10 1.14 11.64
CA ALA A 141 8.31 1.34 13.08
C ALA A 141 7.05 1.06 13.91
N LEU A 142 5.87 1.35 13.36
CA LEU A 142 4.59 1.05 13.99
C LEU A 142 4.31 -0.46 14.01
N PHE A 143 4.68 -1.18 12.96
CA PHE A 143 4.50 -2.63 12.85
C PHE A 143 5.47 -3.41 13.73
N LEU A 144 6.71 -2.93 13.85
CA LEU A 144 7.80 -3.59 14.58
C LEU A 144 7.97 -3.11 16.03
N ALA A 145 7.10 -2.24 16.48
CA ALA A 145 7.12 -1.73 17.85
C ALA A 145 6.77 -2.81 18.90
#